data_52a924d63844eedc1bdf1cf0ea625fdc
#
_entry.id   52a924d63844eedc1bdf1cf0ea625fdc
#
_cell.length_a   1.000
_cell.length_b   1.000
_cell.length_c   1.000
_cell.angle_alpha   90.00
_cell.angle_beta   90.00
_cell.angle_gamma   90.00
#
_symmetry.space_group_name_H-M   'P 1'
#
loop_
_entity.id
_entity.type
_entity.pdbx_description
1 polymer ?
#
loop_
_entity_poly.entity_id
_entity_poly.type
_entity_poly.pdbx_seq_one_letter_code
_entity_poly.pdbx_strand_id
1 'polypeptide(L)'
;MATDKRKIQEINAGSMADIAFLLLIFFLVATTMNTDTGLVRMLPPMPPEDQPQDEIKVKERNLFLVFINGRGDIMAGAAGKQEAIDLLQLKDRTKEFILNPLDDENLPEKANKDIELPDGGKWVYPVSEGVVSLQTTRDTGYQSYIMVQNELTRAFNE
;
A
#
# COMPACT_ATOMS: atom_id res chain seq x y z
N MET A 1 3.08 -76.76 -30.86
CA MET A 1 3.25 -75.35 -30.76
C MET A 1 2.80 -74.92 -29.38
N ALA A 2 3.66 -74.65 -28.44
CA ALA A 2 3.35 -74.20 -27.08
C ALA A 2 3.25 -72.67 -27.10
N THR A 3 2.07 -72.18 -26.84
CA THR A 3 1.78 -70.70 -26.69
C THR A 3 2.30 -70.23 -25.31
N ASP A 4 3.41 -69.58 -25.32
CA ASP A 4 4.03 -68.97 -24.14
C ASP A 4 3.12 -67.81 -23.69
N LYS A 5 2.28 -68.06 -22.67
CA LYS A 5 1.48 -67.03 -22.03
C LYS A 5 2.37 -66.14 -21.20
N ARG A 6 2.79 -65.03 -21.76
CA ARG A 6 3.49 -63.95 -21.00
C ARG A 6 2.62 -63.59 -19.78
N LYS A 7 3.13 -63.92 -18.59
CA LYS A 7 2.57 -63.43 -17.34
C LYS A 7 2.62 -61.89 -17.33
N ILE A 8 1.47 -61.26 -17.38
CA ILE A 8 1.33 -59.85 -17.15
C ILE A 8 1.79 -59.62 -15.71
N GLN A 9 2.84 -58.84 -15.52
CA GLN A 9 3.37 -58.50 -14.22
C GLN A 9 2.29 -57.63 -13.52
N GLU A 10 1.69 -58.12 -12.45
CA GLU A 10 0.71 -57.35 -11.65
C GLU A 10 1.43 -56.14 -11.09
N ILE A 11 1.04 -54.96 -11.55
CA ILE A 11 1.50 -53.69 -11.02
C ILE A 11 1.01 -53.59 -9.57
N ASN A 12 1.91 -53.45 -8.62
CA ASN A 12 1.57 -53.34 -7.21
C ASN A 12 0.83 -52.00 -6.97
N ALA A 13 -0.49 -52.09 -6.84
CA ALA A 13 -1.37 -50.92 -6.63
C ALA A 13 -0.98 -50.10 -5.38
N GLY A 14 -0.42 -50.77 -4.36
CA GLY A 14 0.07 -50.09 -3.16
C GLY A 14 1.25 -49.13 -3.43
N SER A 15 2.22 -49.60 -4.26
CA SER A 15 3.34 -48.75 -4.63
C SER A 15 2.94 -47.55 -5.51
N MET A 16 1.97 -47.76 -6.39
CA MET A 16 1.41 -46.67 -7.20
C MET A 16 0.67 -45.62 -6.36
N ALA A 17 -0.11 -46.09 -5.37
CA ALA A 17 -0.83 -45.22 -4.46
C ALA A 17 0.15 -44.37 -3.60
N ASP A 18 1.26 -44.96 -3.14
CA ASP A 18 2.28 -44.25 -2.35
C ASP A 18 2.99 -43.17 -3.18
N ILE A 19 3.36 -43.50 -4.42
CA ILE A 19 3.96 -42.50 -5.33
C ILE A 19 2.99 -41.37 -5.62
N ALA A 20 1.73 -41.69 -5.89
CA ALA A 20 0.68 -40.67 -6.13
C ALA A 20 0.47 -39.80 -4.91
N PHE A 21 0.49 -40.36 -3.70
CA PHE A 21 0.37 -39.62 -2.45
C PHE A 21 1.56 -38.71 -2.18
N LEU A 22 2.78 -39.18 -2.41
CA LEU A 22 3.98 -38.35 -2.28
C LEU A 22 4.03 -37.22 -3.29
N LEU A 23 3.61 -37.47 -4.54
CA LEU A 23 3.48 -36.41 -5.55
C LEU A 23 2.43 -35.37 -5.15
N LEU A 24 1.29 -35.81 -4.60
CA LEU A 24 0.24 -34.91 -4.14
C LEU A 24 0.74 -34.02 -3.02
N ILE A 25 1.43 -34.55 -2.00
CA ILE A 25 2.04 -33.77 -0.92
C ILE A 25 3.11 -32.83 -1.47
N PHE A 26 3.95 -33.32 -2.37
CA PHE A 26 4.98 -32.51 -3.01
C PHE A 26 4.38 -31.30 -3.75
N PHE A 27 3.36 -31.50 -4.56
CA PHE A 27 2.68 -30.41 -5.24
C PHE A 27 1.99 -29.46 -4.24
N LEU A 28 1.37 -29.98 -3.19
CA LEU A 28 0.71 -29.17 -2.16
C LEU A 28 1.73 -28.26 -1.44
N VAL A 29 2.91 -28.76 -1.13
CA VAL A 29 3.98 -27.96 -0.49
C VAL A 29 4.68 -27.04 -1.50
N ALA A 30 4.91 -27.51 -2.73
CA ALA A 30 5.57 -26.73 -3.78
C ALA A 30 4.68 -25.59 -4.32
N THR A 31 3.35 -25.72 -4.24
CA THR A 31 2.39 -24.71 -4.69
C THR A 31 1.90 -23.79 -3.59
N THR A 32 2.53 -23.75 -2.42
CA THR A 32 2.32 -22.66 -1.47
C THR A 32 2.80 -21.36 -2.12
N MET A 33 1.90 -20.77 -2.90
CA MET A 33 2.15 -19.45 -3.47
C MET A 33 2.24 -18.47 -2.31
N ASN A 34 3.38 -17.82 -2.20
CA ASN A 34 3.53 -16.62 -1.40
C ASN A 34 2.55 -15.61 -2.00
N THR A 35 1.41 -15.41 -1.36
CA THR A 35 0.54 -14.29 -1.71
C THR A 35 1.26 -13.02 -1.25
N ASP A 36 1.92 -12.36 -2.19
CA ASP A 36 2.44 -11.03 -1.94
C ASP A 36 1.25 -10.15 -1.52
N THR A 37 1.22 -9.78 -0.25
CA THR A 37 0.25 -8.82 0.27
C THR A 37 0.65 -7.45 -0.25
N GLY A 38 0.16 -7.12 -1.45
CA GLY A 38 0.33 -5.80 -2.04
C GLY A 38 -0.48 -4.74 -1.29
N LEU A 39 -0.07 -3.50 -1.42
CA LEU A 39 -0.85 -2.35 -0.95
C LEU A 39 -2.12 -2.22 -1.80
N VAL A 40 -3.27 -2.52 -1.20
CA VAL A 40 -4.55 -2.29 -1.86
C VAL A 40 -4.92 -0.82 -1.69
N ARG A 41 -4.92 -0.07 -2.80
CA ARG A 41 -5.42 1.30 -2.86
C ARG A 41 -6.58 1.39 -3.83
N MET A 42 -7.68 1.95 -3.36
CA MET A 42 -8.78 2.33 -4.24
C MET A 42 -8.41 3.63 -4.94
N LEU A 43 -8.40 3.61 -6.25
CA LEU A 43 -8.32 4.85 -7.03
C LEU A 43 -9.65 5.61 -6.87
N PRO A 44 -9.61 6.95 -6.79
CA PRO A 44 -10.83 7.73 -6.80
C PRO A 44 -11.62 7.43 -8.08
N PRO A 45 -12.97 7.38 -8.02
CA PRO A 45 -13.78 7.20 -9.22
C PRO A 45 -13.50 8.34 -10.20
N MET A 46 -13.53 8.04 -11.50
CA MET A 46 -13.45 9.08 -12.51
C MET A 46 -14.58 10.10 -12.30
N PRO A 47 -14.27 11.40 -12.25
CA PRO A 47 -15.33 12.40 -12.18
C PRO A 47 -16.23 12.27 -13.41
N PRO A 48 -17.57 12.41 -13.26
CA PRO A 48 -18.47 12.44 -14.39
C PRO A 48 -18.08 13.59 -15.33
N GLU A 49 -18.11 13.34 -16.65
CA GLU A 49 -17.67 14.31 -17.68
C GLU A 49 -18.44 15.65 -17.66
N ASP A 50 -19.63 15.70 -17.05
CA ASP A 50 -20.54 16.85 -17.04
C ASP A 50 -20.54 17.68 -15.74
N GLN A 51 -19.71 17.35 -14.75
CA GLN A 51 -19.62 18.22 -13.58
C GLN A 51 -18.51 19.24 -13.75
N PRO A 52 -18.80 20.54 -13.52
CA PRO A 52 -17.73 21.52 -13.38
C PRO A 52 -16.79 21.00 -12.31
N GLN A 53 -15.52 20.79 -12.67
CA GLN A 53 -14.50 20.44 -11.68
C GLN A 53 -14.42 21.61 -10.72
N ASP A 54 -15.11 21.49 -9.59
CA ASP A 54 -14.82 22.35 -8.44
C ASP A 54 -13.35 22.12 -8.14
N GLU A 55 -12.52 23.09 -8.53
CA GLU A 55 -11.11 23.09 -8.17
C GLU A 55 -11.06 23.02 -6.64
N ILE A 56 -10.77 21.84 -6.12
CA ILE A 56 -10.52 21.70 -4.68
C ILE A 56 -9.24 22.50 -4.42
N LYS A 57 -9.41 23.76 -4.07
CA LYS A 57 -8.33 24.64 -3.68
C LYS A 57 -7.82 24.19 -2.32
N VAL A 58 -6.90 23.23 -2.33
CA VAL A 58 -6.16 22.85 -1.13
C VAL A 58 -5.30 24.06 -0.74
N LYS A 59 -5.43 24.54 0.48
CA LYS A 59 -4.56 25.60 0.99
C LYS A 59 -3.11 25.10 0.95
N GLU A 60 -2.18 25.96 0.55
CA GLU A 60 -0.75 25.57 0.45
C GLU A 60 -0.20 24.96 1.74
N ARG A 61 -0.62 25.47 2.91
CA ARG A 61 -0.22 24.94 4.22
C ARG A 61 -0.72 23.52 4.48
N ASN A 62 -1.81 23.10 3.84
CA ASN A 62 -2.40 21.76 3.99
C ASN A 62 -1.80 20.75 3.02
N LEU A 63 -0.83 21.16 2.19
CA LEU A 63 -0.24 20.29 1.15
C LEU A 63 1.18 19.88 1.52
N PHE A 64 1.40 18.59 1.68
CA PHE A 64 2.71 17.97 1.81
C PHE A 64 3.11 17.30 0.50
N LEU A 65 4.16 17.79 -0.11
CA LEU A 65 4.65 17.26 -1.37
C LEU A 65 5.78 16.26 -1.11
N VAL A 66 5.68 15.09 -1.72
CA VAL A 66 6.73 14.08 -1.74
C VAL A 66 7.08 13.82 -3.19
N PHE A 67 8.31 14.08 -3.56
CA PHE A 67 8.81 13.90 -4.91
C PHE A 67 9.92 12.86 -4.94
N ILE A 68 9.85 11.91 -5.88
CA ILE A 68 10.86 10.88 -6.09
C ILE A 68 11.46 11.05 -7.48
N ASN A 69 12.77 11.25 -7.55
CA ASN A 69 13.46 11.35 -8.84
C ASN A 69 13.79 9.97 -9.44
N GLY A 70 14.33 9.95 -10.67
CA GLY A 70 14.71 8.71 -11.35
C GLY A 70 15.84 7.92 -10.67
N ARG A 71 16.62 8.54 -9.76
CA ARG A 71 17.65 7.87 -8.98
C ARG A 71 17.14 7.27 -7.66
N GLY A 72 15.90 7.60 -7.30
CA GLY A 72 15.29 7.17 -6.04
C GLY A 72 15.52 8.14 -4.88
N ASP A 73 16.12 9.34 -5.12
CA ASP A 73 16.24 10.37 -4.09
C ASP A 73 14.88 10.97 -3.79
N ILE A 74 14.61 11.24 -2.52
CA ILE A 74 13.33 11.73 -2.03
C ILE A 74 13.48 13.18 -1.59
N MET A 75 12.59 14.02 -2.09
CA MET A 75 12.39 15.37 -1.58
C MET A 75 11.01 15.47 -0.99
N ALA A 76 10.89 15.94 0.25
CA ALA A 76 9.58 16.09 0.86
C ALA A 76 9.50 17.33 1.75
N GLY A 77 8.30 17.85 1.91
CA GLY A 77 8.03 19.01 2.75
C GLY A 77 6.69 19.67 2.44
N ALA A 78 6.32 20.64 3.27
CA ALA A 78 5.18 21.50 3.00
C ALA A 78 5.37 22.29 1.70
N ALA A 79 4.29 22.70 1.06
CA ALA A 79 4.34 23.44 -0.19
C ALA A 79 5.28 24.65 -0.07
N GLY A 80 6.28 24.71 -0.96
CA GLY A 80 7.32 25.78 -0.96
C GLY A 80 8.54 25.55 -0.08
N LYS A 81 8.58 24.52 0.78
CA LYS A 81 9.72 24.19 1.65
C LYS A 81 10.07 22.70 1.55
N GLN A 82 10.45 22.27 0.36
CA GLN A 82 10.85 20.87 0.13
C GLN A 82 12.35 20.71 0.40
N GLU A 83 12.70 19.69 1.15
CA GLU A 83 14.08 19.35 1.49
C GLU A 83 14.36 17.91 1.04
N ALA A 84 15.62 17.63 0.72
CA ALA A 84 16.05 16.25 0.49
C ALA A 84 16.03 15.50 1.83
N ILE A 85 15.30 14.38 1.89
CA ILE A 85 15.17 13.59 3.10
C ILE A 85 15.46 12.12 2.83
N ASP A 86 15.88 11.40 3.87
CA ASP A 86 16.04 9.96 3.81
C ASP A 86 14.66 9.27 3.96
N LEU A 87 14.53 8.09 3.34
CA LEU A 87 13.33 7.24 3.42
C LEU A 87 12.91 6.99 4.88
N LEU A 88 13.87 6.77 5.78
CA LEU A 88 13.61 6.50 7.19
C LEU A 88 13.00 7.70 7.94
N GLN A 89 13.30 8.91 7.49
CA GLN A 89 12.78 10.15 8.09
C GLN A 89 11.41 10.55 7.53
N LEU A 90 11.04 10.00 6.38
CA LEU A 90 9.80 10.35 5.69
C LEU A 90 8.57 10.10 6.55
N LYS A 91 8.54 8.96 7.26
CA LYS A 91 7.45 8.59 8.15
C LYS A 91 7.25 9.65 9.25
N ASP A 92 8.32 9.98 9.96
CA ASP A 92 8.25 10.91 11.10
C ASP A 92 7.88 12.33 10.66
N ARG A 93 8.44 12.79 9.53
CA ARG A 93 8.10 14.08 8.94
C ARG A 93 6.65 14.15 8.47
N THR A 94 6.15 13.09 7.84
CA THR A 94 4.75 13.02 7.42
C THR A 94 3.80 12.99 8.62
N LYS A 95 4.17 12.25 9.66
CA LYS A 95 3.39 12.18 10.91
C LYS A 95 3.35 13.54 11.63
N GLU A 96 4.49 14.22 11.75
CA GLU A 96 4.58 15.58 12.32
C GLU A 96 3.69 16.57 11.55
N PHE A 97 3.74 16.49 10.22
CA PHE A 97 2.91 17.31 9.36
C PHE A 97 1.41 17.06 9.58
N ILE A 98 0.97 15.80 9.57
CA ILE A 98 -0.46 15.45 9.72
C ILE A 98 -0.97 15.82 11.11
N LEU A 99 -0.23 15.47 12.16
CA LEU A 99 -0.66 15.67 13.54
C LEU A 99 -0.64 17.14 13.99
N ASN A 100 0.26 17.93 13.41
CA ASN A 100 0.49 19.32 13.82
C ASN A 100 0.37 19.50 15.35
N PRO A 101 1.26 18.89 16.15
CA PRO A 101 1.07 18.80 17.60
C PRO A 101 1.13 20.15 18.30
N LEU A 102 1.81 21.13 17.70
CA LEU A 102 1.99 22.48 18.25
C LEU A 102 1.00 23.50 17.67
N ASP A 103 0.09 23.09 16.80
CA ASP A 103 -0.88 23.93 16.10
C ASP A 103 -0.23 25.10 15.33
N ASP A 104 0.90 24.79 14.65
CA ASP A 104 1.69 25.74 13.86
C ASP A 104 0.85 26.22 12.65
N GLU A 105 0.88 27.55 12.40
CA GLU A 105 0.16 28.18 11.28
C GLU A 105 0.69 27.72 9.90
N ASN A 106 1.89 27.20 9.82
CA ASN A 106 2.51 26.68 8.58
C ASN A 106 2.17 25.20 8.33
N LEU A 107 1.54 24.53 9.27
CA LEU A 107 1.12 23.13 9.18
C LEU A 107 -0.40 23.04 8.98
N PRO A 108 -0.95 21.87 8.61
CA PRO A 108 -2.35 21.69 8.29
C PRO A 108 -3.31 22.12 9.39
N GLU A 109 -4.40 22.70 8.96
CA GLU A 109 -5.54 22.99 9.83
C GLU A 109 -6.19 21.69 10.31
N LYS A 110 -6.84 21.78 11.48
CA LYS A 110 -7.66 20.70 12.02
C LYS A 110 -9.13 21.10 11.93
N ALA A 111 -9.93 20.27 11.28
CA ALA A 111 -11.37 20.41 11.26
C ALA A 111 -12.01 19.50 12.32
N ASN A 112 -12.91 20.02 13.10
CA ASN A 112 -13.67 19.21 14.04
C ASN A 112 -14.72 18.40 13.30
N LYS A 113 -14.64 17.06 13.39
CA LYS A 113 -15.64 16.14 12.83
C LYS A 113 -16.41 15.46 13.96
N ASP A 114 -17.73 15.42 13.79
CA ASP A 114 -18.62 14.69 14.69
C ASP A 114 -18.56 13.20 14.32
N ILE A 115 -18.18 12.36 15.27
CA ILE A 115 -18.20 10.91 15.13
C ILE A 115 -19.37 10.39 15.96
N GLU A 116 -20.29 9.68 15.32
CA GLU A 116 -21.38 9.01 16.00
C GLU A 116 -20.84 7.71 16.63
N LEU A 117 -20.96 7.59 17.94
CA LEU A 117 -20.60 6.41 18.69
C LEU A 117 -21.72 5.35 18.58
N PRO A 118 -21.41 4.05 18.69
CA PRO A 118 -22.41 2.98 18.65
C PRO A 118 -23.52 3.08 19.73
N ASP A 119 -23.25 3.82 20.79
CA ASP A 119 -24.18 4.12 21.89
C ASP A 119 -25.09 5.34 21.64
N GLY A 120 -24.98 5.97 20.43
CA GLY A 120 -25.74 7.17 20.06
C GLY A 120 -25.13 8.48 20.58
N GLY A 121 -23.97 8.41 21.24
CA GLY A 121 -23.21 9.59 21.64
C GLY A 121 -22.53 10.27 20.43
N LYS A 122 -22.32 11.57 20.51
CA LYS A 122 -21.50 12.31 19.54
C LYS A 122 -20.17 12.68 20.19
N TRP A 123 -19.11 12.31 19.52
CA TRP A 123 -17.76 12.70 19.91
C TRP A 123 -17.15 13.62 18.84
N VAL A 124 -16.74 14.81 19.27
CA VAL A 124 -16.07 15.77 18.39
C VAL A 124 -14.56 15.46 18.40
N TYR A 125 -14.04 15.12 17.24
CA TYR A 125 -12.63 14.80 17.08
C TYR A 125 -11.96 15.75 16.06
N PRO A 126 -10.80 16.35 16.41
CA PRO A 126 -10.06 17.19 15.47
C PRO A 126 -9.34 16.30 14.43
N VAL A 127 -9.75 16.43 13.19
CA VAL A 127 -9.16 15.72 12.05
C VAL A 127 -8.31 16.69 11.25
N SER A 128 -7.08 16.30 10.93
CA SER A 128 -6.21 17.11 10.07
C SER A 128 -6.75 17.20 8.64
N GLU A 129 -6.71 18.38 8.05
CA GLU A 129 -7.00 18.61 6.63
C GLU A 129 -5.75 18.44 5.74
N GLY A 130 -4.68 17.90 6.30
CA GLY A 130 -3.43 17.65 5.57
C GLY A 130 -3.61 16.65 4.43
N VAL A 131 -3.11 17.04 3.25
CA VAL A 131 -3.10 16.21 2.05
C VAL A 131 -1.64 15.91 1.68
N VAL A 132 -1.33 14.64 1.49
CA VAL A 132 0.00 14.19 1.04
C VAL A 132 -0.07 13.87 -0.44
N SER A 133 0.70 14.60 -1.25
CA SER A 133 0.79 14.40 -2.70
C SER A 133 2.12 13.75 -3.05
N LEU A 134 2.05 12.53 -3.59
CA LEU A 134 3.23 11.80 -4.06
C LEU A 134 3.41 12.01 -5.57
N GLN A 135 4.53 12.56 -5.96
CA GLN A 135 4.90 12.82 -7.34
C GLN A 135 6.16 12.02 -7.72
N THR A 136 6.14 11.45 -8.90
CA THR A 136 7.27 10.66 -9.42
C THR A 136 7.63 11.10 -10.82
N THR A 137 8.88 10.89 -11.21
CA THR A 137 9.30 11.05 -12.60
C THR A 137 9.05 9.76 -13.39
N ARG A 138 9.05 9.86 -14.71
CA ARG A 138 8.86 8.71 -15.61
C ARG A 138 9.92 7.62 -15.40
N ASP A 139 11.11 8.02 -14.98
CA ASP A 139 12.27 7.14 -14.79
C ASP A 139 12.39 6.62 -13.36
N THR A 140 11.42 6.93 -12.49
CA THR A 140 11.43 6.45 -11.10
C THR A 140 11.24 4.95 -11.06
N GLY A 141 12.17 4.24 -10.40
CA GLY A 141 12.10 2.80 -10.22
C GLY A 141 10.89 2.39 -9.36
N TYR A 142 10.17 1.35 -9.79
CA TYR A 142 9.00 0.83 -9.07
C TYR A 142 9.30 0.49 -7.60
N GLN A 143 10.48 -0.05 -7.32
CA GLN A 143 10.93 -0.37 -5.95
C GLN A 143 10.95 0.87 -5.04
N SER A 144 11.53 1.97 -5.51
CA SER A 144 11.59 3.23 -4.75
C SER A 144 10.20 3.79 -4.48
N TYR A 145 9.31 3.71 -5.48
CA TYR A 145 7.92 4.11 -5.34
C TYR A 145 7.20 3.31 -4.24
N ILE A 146 7.31 1.98 -4.24
CA ILE A 146 6.67 1.12 -3.24
C ILE A 146 7.24 1.34 -1.84
N MET A 147 8.56 1.54 -1.71
CA MET A 147 9.18 1.83 -0.42
C MET A 147 8.62 3.13 0.19
N VAL A 148 8.53 4.19 -0.61
CA VAL A 148 7.96 5.46 -0.17
C VAL A 148 6.47 5.33 0.18
N GLN A 149 5.70 4.61 -0.62
CA GLN A 149 4.29 4.32 -0.34
C GLN A 149 4.11 3.58 0.99
N ASN A 150 4.98 2.62 1.30
CA ASN A 150 4.95 1.88 2.56
C ASN A 150 5.19 2.81 3.76
N GLU A 151 6.21 3.67 3.68
CA GLU A 151 6.51 4.60 4.79
C GLU A 151 5.40 5.64 4.97
N LEU A 152 4.81 6.15 3.89
CA LEU A 152 3.65 7.02 3.99
C LEU A 152 2.45 6.31 4.63
N THR A 153 2.17 5.07 4.22
CA THR A 153 1.07 4.28 4.81
C THR A 153 1.30 4.02 6.30
N ARG A 154 2.55 3.75 6.70
CA ARG A 154 2.91 3.59 8.13
C ARG A 154 2.69 4.87 8.93
N ALA A 155 2.99 6.04 8.34
CA ALA A 155 2.76 7.34 8.98
C ALA A 155 1.26 7.60 9.26
N PHE A 156 0.36 7.13 8.38
CA PHE A 156 -1.09 7.27 8.57
C PHE A 156 -1.69 6.25 9.54
N ASN A 157 -1.04 5.11 9.74
CA ASN A 157 -1.55 4.02 10.59
C ASN A 157 -1.09 4.12 12.06
N GLU A 158 -0.14 4.99 12.37
CA GLU A 158 0.37 5.27 13.73
C GLU A 158 -0.22 6.55 14.34
#